data_b31b1ca45fc41158e1713121b66b5510
#
_entry.id   b31b1ca45fc41158e1713121b66b5510
#
_cell.length_a   1.000
_cell.length_b   1.000
_cell.length_c   1.000
_cell.angle_alpha   90.00
_cell.angle_beta   90.00
_cell.angle_gamma   90.00
#
_symmetry.space_group_name_H-M   'P 1'
#
loop_
_entity.id
_entity.type
_entity.pdbx_description
1 polymer ?
#
loop_
_entity_poly.entity_id
_entity_poly.type
_entity_poly.pdbx_seq_one_letter_code
_entity_poly.pdbx_strand_id
1 'polypeptide(L)'
;MTSTLTVTSAASLANRRLCTLAAVKAELNIAVTTYDTALTALIDSASGAIAEHCKRTLAQETVRETWRDVSGVEPLILTRWPVSSIVGVTVDGVAADVDTYEAEGEKGFLWRLVDDARRCWTATKLVVEYTAGWRVPDQADATLPEGISRAAVVAVAAWHKGKGRDPMLRSNAADGIGSSSWIATADMGALPPQSQSLLSKYVVRSA
;
A
#
# COMPACT_ATOMS: atom_id res chain seq x y z
N MET A 1 -9.06 -13.78 22.02
CA MET A 1 -9.28 -12.49 21.32
C MET A 1 -9.47 -12.76 19.85
N THR A 2 -10.55 -12.28 19.24
CA THR A 2 -10.81 -12.34 17.80
C THR A 2 -10.99 -10.92 17.27
N SER A 3 -10.46 -10.62 16.09
CA SER A 3 -10.66 -9.32 15.44
C SER A 3 -11.43 -9.46 14.14
N THR A 4 -12.21 -8.44 13.81
CA THR A 4 -12.91 -8.30 12.53
C THR A 4 -12.67 -6.89 12.00
N LEU A 5 -12.17 -6.78 10.77
CA LEU A 5 -11.90 -5.51 10.11
C LEU A 5 -12.95 -5.25 9.04
N THR A 6 -13.51 -4.06 9.02
CA THR A 6 -14.45 -3.57 8.01
C THR A 6 -13.93 -2.25 7.44
N VAL A 7 -13.87 -2.12 6.12
CA VAL A 7 -13.56 -0.84 5.48
C VAL A 7 -14.82 0.02 5.48
N THR A 8 -14.76 1.19 6.13
CA THR A 8 -15.87 2.15 6.20
C THR A 8 -15.80 3.19 5.10
N SER A 9 -14.58 3.57 4.68
CA SER A 9 -14.35 4.45 3.54
C SER A 9 -13.14 3.95 2.75
N ALA A 10 -13.41 3.32 1.61
CA ALA A 10 -12.38 2.81 0.71
C ALA A 10 -11.81 3.93 -0.16
N ALA A 11 -10.51 3.86 -0.46
CA ALA A 11 -9.90 4.73 -1.45
C ALA A 11 -10.51 4.49 -2.85
N SER A 12 -10.80 5.57 -3.60
CA SER A 12 -11.18 5.47 -5.00
C SER A 12 -10.05 4.87 -5.85
N LEU A 13 -10.34 4.39 -7.05
CA LEU A 13 -9.31 3.84 -7.93
C LEU A 13 -8.17 4.85 -8.20
N ALA A 14 -8.52 6.12 -8.44
CA ALA A 14 -7.53 7.18 -8.62
C ALA A 14 -6.65 7.37 -7.36
N ASN A 15 -7.26 7.30 -6.18
CA ASN A 15 -6.56 7.45 -4.90
C ASN A 15 -5.77 6.20 -4.48
N ARG A 16 -5.71 5.16 -5.32
CA ARG A 16 -4.86 3.98 -5.13
C ARG A 16 -3.62 3.97 -6.02
N ARG A 17 -3.49 4.95 -6.93
CA ARG A 17 -2.35 5.07 -7.84
C ARG A 17 -1.10 5.45 -7.07
N LEU A 18 -0.08 4.60 -7.12
CA LEU A 18 1.16 4.77 -6.36
C LEU A 18 2.18 5.69 -7.06
N CYS A 19 1.92 6.07 -8.31
CA CYS A 19 2.71 7.07 -9.03
C CYS A 19 1.83 7.92 -9.94
N THR A 20 2.33 9.10 -10.29
CA THR A 20 1.62 10.02 -11.21
C THR A 20 1.87 9.65 -12.66
N LEU A 21 0.93 10.00 -13.54
CA LEU A 21 1.11 9.88 -14.99
C LEU A 21 2.31 10.71 -15.48
N ALA A 22 2.51 11.90 -14.91
CA ALA A 22 3.62 12.78 -15.25
C ALA A 22 4.98 12.12 -14.97
N ALA A 23 5.14 11.46 -13.82
CA ALA A 23 6.37 10.75 -13.47
C ALA A 23 6.66 9.59 -14.43
N VAL A 24 5.64 8.84 -14.83
CA VAL A 24 5.77 7.76 -15.81
C VAL A 24 6.15 8.29 -17.19
N LYS A 25 5.50 9.37 -17.65
CA LYS A 25 5.82 10.02 -18.92
C LYS A 25 7.24 10.55 -18.95
N ALA A 26 7.69 11.16 -17.86
CA ALA A 26 9.08 11.62 -17.72
C ALA A 26 10.09 10.47 -17.82
N GLU A 27 9.85 9.34 -17.15
CA GLU A 27 10.70 8.13 -17.19
C GLU A 27 10.76 7.51 -18.59
N LEU A 28 9.68 7.60 -19.36
CA LEU A 28 9.57 7.03 -20.72
C LEU A 28 9.98 8.03 -21.81
N ASN A 29 10.25 9.29 -21.47
CA ASN A 29 10.47 10.40 -22.42
C ASN A 29 9.30 10.59 -23.40
N ILE A 30 8.04 10.46 -22.90
CA ILE A 30 6.82 10.62 -23.68
C ILE A 30 6.21 12.00 -23.39
N ALA A 31 6.13 12.87 -24.41
CA ALA A 31 5.50 14.17 -24.29
C ALA A 31 4.03 14.17 -24.75
N VAL A 32 3.67 13.30 -25.70
CA VAL A 32 2.34 13.24 -26.31
C VAL A 32 1.29 12.63 -25.40
N THR A 33 0.02 13.02 -25.61
CA THR A 33 -1.11 12.53 -24.80
C THR A 33 -1.75 11.25 -25.32
N THR A 34 -1.37 10.79 -26.51
CA THR A 34 -1.95 9.61 -27.16
C THR A 34 -1.86 8.33 -26.29
N TYR A 35 -0.85 8.25 -25.42
CA TYR A 35 -0.64 7.08 -24.56
C TYR A 35 -1.22 7.24 -23.15
N ASP A 36 -1.80 8.37 -22.80
CA ASP A 36 -2.20 8.69 -21.42
C ASP A 36 -3.19 7.67 -20.86
N THR A 37 -4.20 7.29 -21.63
CA THR A 37 -5.18 6.28 -21.19
C THR A 37 -4.52 4.92 -20.96
N ALA A 38 -3.65 4.49 -21.86
CA ALA A 38 -2.96 3.21 -21.74
C ALA A 38 -1.96 3.21 -20.57
N LEU A 39 -1.23 4.31 -20.37
CA LEU A 39 -0.30 4.46 -19.24
C LEU A 39 -1.06 4.50 -17.92
N THR A 40 -2.21 5.16 -17.85
CA THR A 40 -3.06 5.19 -16.67
C THR A 40 -3.54 3.79 -16.30
N ALA A 41 -3.97 2.98 -17.25
CA ALA A 41 -4.35 1.59 -17.00
C ALA A 41 -3.17 0.74 -16.50
N LEU A 42 -1.95 0.97 -17.01
CA LEU A 42 -0.74 0.32 -16.51
C LEU A 42 -0.39 0.76 -15.08
N ILE A 43 -0.61 2.04 -14.74
CA ILE A 43 -0.43 2.57 -13.37
C ILE A 43 -1.40 1.86 -12.42
N ASP A 44 -2.67 1.74 -12.79
CA ASP A 44 -3.68 1.04 -11.99
C ASP A 44 -3.27 -0.43 -11.75
N SER A 45 -2.84 -1.12 -12.81
CA SER A 45 -2.37 -2.51 -12.72
C SER A 45 -1.12 -2.66 -11.87
N ALA A 46 -0.12 -1.78 -12.05
CA ALA A 46 1.12 -1.79 -11.26
C ALA A 46 0.86 -1.51 -9.79
N SER A 47 -0.04 -0.57 -9.49
CA SER A 47 -0.42 -0.25 -8.10
C SER A 47 -1.09 -1.43 -7.42
N GLY A 48 -1.97 -2.16 -8.12
CA GLY A 48 -2.57 -3.40 -7.63
C GLY A 48 -1.53 -4.48 -7.35
N ALA A 49 -0.64 -4.76 -8.32
CA ALA A 49 0.41 -5.76 -8.17
C ALA A 49 1.39 -5.45 -7.01
N ILE A 50 1.70 -4.16 -6.80
CA ILE A 50 2.53 -3.73 -5.68
C ILE A 50 1.81 -3.95 -4.34
N ALA A 51 0.52 -3.62 -4.24
CA ALA A 51 -0.26 -3.85 -3.03
C ALA A 51 -0.34 -5.35 -2.67
N GLU A 52 -0.55 -6.21 -3.67
CA GLU A 52 -0.49 -7.67 -3.52
C GLU A 52 0.88 -8.16 -3.07
N HIS A 53 1.94 -7.70 -3.72
CA HIS A 53 3.33 -8.06 -3.35
C HIS A 53 3.64 -7.67 -1.92
N CYS A 54 3.24 -6.47 -1.50
CA CYS A 54 3.43 -5.98 -0.13
C CYS A 54 2.46 -6.64 0.88
N LYS A 55 1.47 -7.40 0.42
CA LYS A 55 0.41 -8.04 1.24
C LYS A 55 -0.32 -7.04 2.13
N ARG A 56 -0.54 -5.83 1.64
CA ARG A 56 -1.20 -4.77 2.41
C ARG A 56 -1.78 -3.68 1.52
N THR A 57 -2.81 -3.01 2.00
CA THR A 57 -3.31 -1.78 1.39
C THR A 57 -2.31 -0.65 1.68
N LEU A 58 -1.88 0.04 0.64
CA LEU A 58 -0.92 1.15 0.74
C LEU A 58 -1.62 2.51 0.78
N ALA A 59 -2.69 2.66 0.00
CA ALA A 59 -3.48 3.88 -0.04
C ALA A 59 -4.26 4.11 1.26
N GLN A 60 -4.47 5.38 1.59
CA GLN A 60 -5.20 5.78 2.79
C GLN A 60 -6.68 5.37 2.70
N GLU A 61 -7.15 4.66 3.72
CA GLU A 61 -8.56 4.24 3.88
C GLU A 61 -8.98 4.39 5.33
N THR A 62 -10.28 4.63 5.57
CA THR A 62 -10.85 4.58 6.91
C THR A 62 -11.43 3.21 7.16
N VAL A 63 -11.07 2.62 8.27
CA VAL A 63 -11.47 1.27 8.66
C VAL A 63 -12.01 1.24 10.09
N ARG A 64 -12.93 0.32 10.33
CA ARG A 64 -13.42 -0.01 11.64
C ARG A 64 -12.96 -1.41 11.98
N GLU A 65 -12.26 -1.55 13.08
CA GLU A 65 -11.79 -2.83 13.57
C GLU A 65 -12.44 -3.13 14.91
N THR A 66 -12.96 -4.35 15.05
CA THR A 66 -13.70 -4.78 16.25
C THR A 66 -13.00 -5.98 16.84
N TRP A 67 -12.61 -5.89 18.09
CA TRP A 67 -12.07 -7.00 18.88
C TRP A 67 -13.07 -7.45 19.90
N ARG A 68 -13.08 -8.77 20.17
CA ARG A 68 -13.89 -9.39 21.20
C ARG A 68 -13.01 -10.13 22.20
N ASP A 69 -13.45 -10.13 23.44
CA ASP A 69 -12.78 -10.82 24.55
C ASP A 69 -11.31 -10.36 24.69
N VAL A 70 -11.14 -9.03 24.72
CA VAL A 70 -9.83 -8.39 24.93
C VAL A 70 -9.51 -8.46 26.42
N SER A 71 -8.40 -9.09 26.78
CA SER A 71 -7.96 -9.20 28.17
C SER A 71 -6.44 -9.13 28.27
N GLY A 72 -5.97 -8.14 29.02
CA GLY A 72 -4.55 -8.00 29.33
C GLY A 72 -3.64 -7.71 28.12
N VAL A 73 -4.17 -7.03 27.09
CA VAL A 73 -3.42 -6.71 25.85
C VAL A 73 -2.81 -5.31 25.96
N GLU A 74 -1.50 -5.22 25.75
CA GLU A 74 -0.76 -3.96 25.75
C GLU A 74 0.49 -4.08 24.85
N PRO A 75 0.63 -3.26 23.76
CA PRO A 75 -0.40 -2.44 23.15
C PRO A 75 -1.43 -3.27 22.35
N LEU A 76 -2.58 -2.65 21.99
CA LEU A 76 -3.43 -3.20 20.95
C LEU A 76 -2.77 -2.95 19.60
N ILE A 77 -2.62 -4.01 18.79
CA ILE A 77 -2.00 -3.92 17.46
C ILE A 77 -3.10 -3.76 16.43
N LEU A 78 -3.11 -2.62 15.73
CA LEU A 78 -4.02 -2.33 14.64
C LEU A 78 -3.56 -3.06 13.38
N THR A 79 -4.49 -3.69 12.68
CA THR A 79 -4.18 -4.50 11.49
C THR A 79 -3.64 -3.66 10.33
N ARG A 80 -4.05 -2.39 10.24
CA ARG A 80 -3.57 -1.49 9.18
C ARG A 80 -2.73 -0.36 9.76
N TRP A 81 -1.60 -0.10 9.11
CA TRP A 81 -0.63 0.94 9.48
C TRP A 81 0.11 1.45 8.23
N PRO A 82 0.70 2.64 8.20
CA PRO A 82 0.70 3.61 9.29
C PRO A 82 -0.70 4.16 9.55
N VAL A 83 -1.00 4.45 10.81
CA VAL A 83 -2.23 5.11 11.24
C VAL A 83 -2.01 6.62 11.16
N SER A 84 -2.85 7.31 10.41
CA SER A 84 -2.79 8.77 10.27
C SER A 84 -3.65 9.49 11.32
N SER A 85 -4.78 8.89 11.70
CA SER A 85 -5.65 9.42 12.75
C SER A 85 -6.56 8.34 13.31
N ILE A 86 -6.89 8.46 14.59
CA ILE A 86 -7.98 7.71 15.24
C ILE A 86 -9.26 8.56 15.10
N VAL A 87 -10.30 7.96 14.54
CA VAL A 87 -11.62 8.59 14.40
C VAL A 87 -12.41 8.45 15.69
N GLY A 88 -12.31 7.27 16.32
CA GLY A 88 -12.94 7.01 17.63
C GLY A 88 -12.62 5.63 18.17
N VAL A 89 -12.68 5.52 19.48
CA VAL A 89 -12.54 4.27 20.23
C VAL A 89 -13.80 4.06 21.06
N THR A 90 -14.35 2.84 21.03
CA THR A 90 -15.53 2.47 21.81
C THR A 90 -15.23 1.22 22.61
N VAL A 91 -15.42 1.28 23.92
CA VAL A 91 -15.18 0.19 24.86
C VAL A 91 -16.52 -0.24 25.44
N ASP A 92 -16.93 -1.47 25.20
CA ASP A 92 -18.20 -2.07 25.66
C ASP A 92 -19.45 -1.20 25.38
N GLY A 93 -19.44 -0.51 24.20
CA GLY A 93 -20.53 0.34 23.75
C GLY A 93 -20.43 1.81 24.21
N VAL A 94 -19.45 2.16 25.02
CA VAL A 94 -19.21 3.53 25.51
C VAL A 94 -18.04 4.14 24.73
N ALA A 95 -18.22 5.36 24.20
CA ALA A 95 -17.14 6.08 23.54
C ALA A 95 -16.06 6.45 24.58
N ALA A 96 -14.82 6.17 24.24
CA ALA A 96 -13.68 6.53 25.06
C ALA A 96 -13.24 7.97 24.76
N ASP A 97 -12.91 8.73 25.80
CA ASP A 97 -12.34 10.07 25.64
C ASP A 97 -10.96 10.01 25.00
N VAL A 98 -10.62 11.02 24.22
CA VAL A 98 -9.36 11.09 23.46
C VAL A 98 -8.11 11.01 24.37
N ASP A 99 -8.20 11.51 25.60
CA ASP A 99 -7.12 11.49 26.57
C ASP A 99 -6.92 10.12 27.25
N THR A 100 -7.81 9.14 26.97
CA THR A 100 -7.73 7.78 27.54
C THR A 100 -6.99 6.79 26.65
N TYR A 101 -6.44 7.24 25.52
CA TYR A 101 -5.65 6.41 24.63
C TYR A 101 -4.60 7.23 23.86
N GLU A 102 -3.54 6.57 23.44
CA GLU A 102 -2.47 7.12 22.63
C GLU A 102 -2.20 6.19 21.43
N ALA A 103 -2.07 6.75 20.23
CA ALA A 103 -1.74 6.00 19.02
C ALA A 103 -0.29 6.24 18.60
N GLU A 104 0.51 5.18 18.48
CA GLU A 104 1.81 5.20 17.83
C GLU A 104 1.62 4.81 16.36
N GLY A 105 1.28 5.82 15.54
CA GLY A 105 0.74 5.61 14.19
C GLY A 105 1.67 4.85 13.27
N GLU A 106 2.98 5.09 13.29
CA GLU A 106 3.95 4.40 12.43
C GLU A 106 3.98 2.88 12.63
N LYS A 107 3.79 2.44 13.87
CA LYS A 107 3.80 1.03 14.24
C LYS A 107 2.40 0.40 14.26
N GLY A 108 1.36 1.23 14.22
CA GLY A 108 -0.03 0.77 14.37
C GLY A 108 -0.35 0.30 15.79
N PHE A 109 0.28 0.87 16.81
CA PHE A 109 0.03 0.55 18.21
C PHE A 109 -0.98 1.53 18.81
N LEU A 110 -1.93 1.01 19.56
CA LEU A 110 -2.88 1.79 20.33
C LEU A 110 -2.74 1.42 21.82
N TRP A 111 -2.31 2.41 22.61
CA TRP A 111 -2.12 2.29 24.05
C TRP A 111 -3.36 2.78 24.78
N ARG A 112 -3.77 2.09 25.82
CA ARG A 112 -4.75 2.61 26.78
C ARG A 112 -4.03 3.45 27.83
N LEU A 113 -4.60 4.59 28.19
CA LEU A 113 -4.10 5.46 29.25
C LEU A 113 -5.10 5.50 30.42
N VAL A 114 -4.57 5.47 31.63
CA VAL A 114 -5.30 5.73 32.88
C VAL A 114 -4.35 6.55 33.75
N ASP A 115 -4.76 7.75 34.13
CA ASP A 115 -3.92 8.70 34.86
C ASP A 115 -2.56 8.91 34.17
N ASP A 116 -2.60 9.11 32.85
CA ASP A 116 -1.44 9.29 31.97
C ASP A 116 -0.44 8.10 31.93
N ALA A 117 -0.81 6.97 32.52
CA ALA A 117 -0.01 5.75 32.53
C ALA A 117 -0.57 4.72 31.56
N ARG A 118 0.32 4.06 30.78
CA ARG A 118 -0.06 2.96 29.89
C ARG A 118 -0.58 1.80 30.70
N ARG A 119 -1.71 1.24 30.27
CA ARG A 119 -2.43 0.13 30.90
C ARG A 119 -2.93 -0.86 29.86
N CYS A 120 -3.13 -2.09 30.27
CA CYS A 120 -3.69 -3.12 29.41
C CYS A 120 -5.14 -2.79 29.02
N TRP A 121 -5.49 -3.12 27.80
CA TRP A 121 -6.86 -3.14 27.33
C TRP A 121 -7.60 -4.34 27.93
N THR A 122 -8.79 -4.09 28.43
CA THR A 122 -9.74 -5.12 28.89
C THR A 122 -11.14 -4.68 28.50
N ALA A 123 -11.82 -5.48 27.67
CA ALA A 123 -13.15 -5.20 27.18
C ALA A 123 -13.79 -6.47 26.63
N THR A 124 -15.10 -6.62 26.76
CA THR A 124 -15.86 -7.66 26.06
C THR A 124 -15.89 -7.34 24.55
N LYS A 125 -16.04 -6.05 24.22
CA LYS A 125 -16.04 -5.56 22.84
C LYS A 125 -15.30 -4.23 22.77
N LEU A 126 -14.21 -4.20 22.00
CA LEU A 126 -13.46 -2.98 21.69
C LEU A 126 -13.61 -2.67 20.19
N VAL A 127 -14.02 -1.46 19.88
CA VAL A 127 -14.15 -0.98 18.49
C VAL A 127 -13.24 0.22 18.31
N VAL A 128 -12.40 0.18 17.29
CA VAL A 128 -11.55 1.32 16.90
C VAL A 128 -11.85 1.66 15.45
N GLU A 129 -12.21 2.91 15.21
CA GLU A 129 -12.35 3.47 13.88
C GLU A 129 -11.17 4.40 13.63
N TYR A 130 -10.43 4.16 12.54
CA TYR A 130 -9.20 4.87 12.29
C TYR A 130 -8.90 4.96 10.78
N THR A 131 -8.10 5.96 10.41
CA THR A 131 -7.61 6.13 9.05
C THR A 131 -6.17 5.66 8.98
N ALA A 132 -5.88 4.76 8.05
CA ALA A 132 -4.55 4.17 7.87
C ALA A 132 -4.15 4.10 6.40
N GLY A 133 -2.83 4.04 6.15
CA GLY A 133 -2.21 4.07 4.84
C GLY A 133 -1.61 5.44 4.52
N TRP A 134 -1.09 5.57 3.31
CA TRP A 134 -0.44 6.79 2.84
C TRP A 134 -1.31 7.55 1.85
N ARG A 135 -1.21 8.88 1.87
CA ARG A 135 -1.74 9.73 0.81
C ARG A 135 -0.87 9.58 -0.42
N VAL A 136 -1.49 9.21 -1.54
CA VAL A 136 -0.80 8.94 -2.81
C VAL A 136 -0.33 10.22 -3.50
N PRO A 137 0.61 10.14 -4.47
CA PRO A 137 1.25 11.32 -5.06
C PRO A 137 0.33 12.33 -5.74
N ASP A 138 -0.86 11.93 -6.20
CA ASP A 138 -1.85 12.84 -6.81
C ASP A 138 -2.71 13.59 -5.77
N GLN A 139 -2.54 13.29 -4.46
CA GLN A 139 -3.24 13.98 -3.38
C GLN A 139 -2.41 15.12 -2.81
N ALA A 140 -3.09 16.13 -2.26
CA ALA A 140 -2.43 17.18 -1.49
C ALA A 140 -1.69 16.58 -0.29
N ASP A 141 -0.52 17.10 0.02
CA ASP A 141 0.34 16.63 1.11
C ASP A 141 0.61 15.11 1.07
N ALA A 142 0.98 14.59 -0.09
CA ALA A 142 1.31 13.18 -0.28
C ALA A 142 2.35 12.71 0.75
N THR A 143 2.06 11.56 1.37
CA THR A 143 2.93 10.95 2.39
C THR A 143 3.52 9.62 1.96
N LEU A 144 3.17 9.16 0.73
CA LEU A 144 3.66 7.89 0.20
C LEU A 144 5.20 7.90 0.11
N PRO A 145 5.90 6.92 0.69
CA PRO A 145 7.34 6.82 0.56
C PRO A 145 7.80 6.77 -0.90
N GLU A 146 8.83 7.56 -1.23
CA GLU A 146 9.36 7.68 -2.60
C GLU A 146 9.77 6.32 -3.20
N GLY A 147 10.30 5.40 -2.37
CA GLY A 147 10.66 4.06 -2.82
C GLY A 147 9.49 3.26 -3.38
N ILE A 148 8.28 3.43 -2.84
CA ILE A 148 7.07 2.78 -3.36
C ILE A 148 6.65 3.44 -4.68
N SER A 149 6.64 4.78 -4.74
CA SER A 149 6.32 5.51 -5.97
C SER A 149 7.31 5.17 -7.09
N ARG A 150 8.61 5.15 -6.79
CA ARG A 150 9.65 4.75 -7.75
C ARG A 150 9.48 3.32 -8.24
N ALA A 151 9.16 2.37 -7.35
CA ALA A 151 8.87 0.98 -7.73
C ALA A 151 7.71 0.89 -8.72
N ALA A 152 6.66 1.71 -8.54
CA ALA A 152 5.53 1.77 -9.47
C ALA A 152 5.94 2.32 -10.83
N VAL A 153 6.71 3.41 -10.88
CA VAL A 153 7.22 3.99 -12.14
C VAL A 153 8.06 2.97 -12.90
N VAL A 154 8.98 2.27 -12.22
CA VAL A 154 9.84 1.23 -12.83
C VAL A 154 8.99 0.08 -13.37
N ALA A 155 7.98 -0.38 -12.65
CA ALA A 155 7.09 -1.44 -13.09
C ALA A 155 6.33 -1.05 -14.36
N VAL A 156 5.70 0.13 -14.36
CA VAL A 156 4.97 0.66 -15.54
C VAL A 156 5.90 0.82 -16.74
N ALA A 157 7.09 1.38 -16.54
CA ALA A 157 8.06 1.57 -17.62
C ALA A 157 8.52 0.24 -18.22
N ALA A 158 8.76 -0.78 -17.39
CA ALA A 158 9.14 -2.12 -17.83
C ALA A 158 8.02 -2.78 -18.64
N TRP A 159 6.77 -2.70 -18.16
CA TRP A 159 5.61 -3.28 -18.84
C TRP A 159 5.30 -2.55 -20.15
N HIS A 160 5.40 -1.22 -20.17
CA HIS A 160 5.21 -0.44 -21.39
C HIS A 160 6.26 -0.79 -22.46
N LYS A 161 7.55 -0.89 -22.09
CA LYS A 161 8.64 -1.29 -23.00
C LYS A 161 8.52 -2.75 -23.46
N GLY A 162 7.91 -3.61 -22.65
CA GLY A 162 7.64 -5.00 -23.00
C GLY A 162 6.39 -5.21 -23.88
N LYS A 163 5.58 -4.17 -24.09
CA LYS A 163 4.35 -4.26 -24.88
C LYS A 163 4.68 -4.59 -26.35
N GLY A 164 3.99 -5.61 -26.88
CA GLY A 164 4.19 -6.07 -28.27
C GLY A 164 5.34 -7.05 -28.48
N ARG A 165 6.07 -7.40 -27.41
CA ARG A 165 7.05 -8.48 -27.46
C ARG A 165 6.42 -9.80 -27.07
N ASP A 166 6.74 -10.88 -27.80
CA ASP A 166 6.35 -12.23 -27.42
C ASP A 166 6.99 -12.59 -26.06
N PRO A 167 6.22 -12.87 -25.01
CA PRO A 167 6.74 -13.21 -23.69
C PRO A 167 7.58 -14.50 -23.69
N MET A 168 7.38 -15.38 -24.67
CA MET A 168 8.13 -16.64 -24.80
C MET A 168 9.48 -16.45 -25.49
N LEU A 169 9.73 -15.31 -26.13
CA LEU A 169 10.97 -15.04 -26.85
C LEU A 169 12.06 -14.55 -25.89
N ARG A 170 13.07 -15.40 -25.63
CA ARG A 170 14.20 -15.07 -24.74
C ARG A 170 15.38 -14.42 -25.47
N SER A 171 15.53 -14.71 -26.76
CA SER A 171 16.57 -14.12 -27.59
C SER A 171 16.10 -14.00 -29.02
N ASN A 172 16.56 -12.97 -29.71
CA ASN A 172 16.41 -12.81 -31.13
C ASN A 172 17.79 -12.53 -31.72
N ALA A 173 18.21 -13.35 -32.64
CA ALA A 173 19.47 -13.16 -33.37
C ALA A 173 19.14 -12.98 -34.86
N ALA A 174 19.70 -11.91 -35.44
CA ALA A 174 19.69 -11.69 -36.88
C ALA A 174 21.12 -11.83 -37.40
N ASP A 175 21.31 -12.78 -38.33
CA ASP A 175 22.61 -13.02 -38.92
C ASP A 175 23.18 -11.73 -39.55
N GLY A 176 24.38 -11.35 -39.11
CA GLY A 176 25.08 -10.17 -39.60
C GLY A 176 24.69 -8.83 -38.99
N ILE A 177 23.68 -8.75 -38.11
CA ILE A 177 23.17 -7.51 -37.52
C ILE A 177 23.35 -7.48 -35.98
N GLY A 178 23.38 -8.62 -35.34
CA GLY A 178 23.55 -8.73 -33.90
C GLY A 178 22.55 -9.64 -33.22
N SER A 179 22.78 -9.90 -31.94
CA SER A 179 21.85 -10.65 -31.07
C SER A 179 21.38 -9.79 -29.92
N SER A 180 20.10 -9.82 -29.61
CA SER A 180 19.51 -9.25 -28.41
C SER A 180 19.02 -10.39 -27.52
N SER A 181 19.52 -10.43 -26.28
CA SER A 181 19.00 -11.34 -25.27
C SER A 181 18.32 -10.56 -24.16
N TRP A 182 17.22 -11.08 -23.65
CA TRP A 182 16.45 -10.47 -22.57
C TRP A 182 16.38 -11.44 -21.40
N ILE A 183 16.45 -10.89 -20.20
CA ILE A 183 16.06 -11.64 -19.01
C ILE A 183 14.58 -11.98 -19.21
N ALA A 184 14.22 -13.27 -19.05
CA ALA A 184 12.82 -13.66 -19.07
C ALA A 184 12.06 -12.79 -18.08
N THR A 185 11.25 -11.85 -18.57
CA THR A 185 10.25 -11.21 -17.74
C THR A 185 9.24 -12.31 -17.46
N ALA A 186 9.30 -12.87 -16.24
CA ALA A 186 8.22 -13.68 -15.76
C ALA A 186 6.93 -12.89 -16.00
N ASP A 187 5.96 -13.56 -16.56
CA ASP A 187 4.60 -13.16 -16.88
C ASP A 187 4.28 -11.65 -16.89
N MET A 188 3.62 -11.18 -17.93
CA MET A 188 3.02 -9.83 -17.95
C MET A 188 2.12 -9.69 -16.72
N GLY A 189 2.60 -8.99 -15.69
CA GLY A 189 1.97 -8.87 -14.37
C GLY A 189 2.92 -9.11 -13.21
N ALA A 190 4.02 -9.85 -13.39
CA ALA A 190 5.06 -9.96 -12.37
C ALA A 190 5.83 -8.65 -12.25
N LEU A 191 6.09 -8.24 -11.00
CA LEU A 191 6.89 -7.05 -10.73
C LEU A 191 8.35 -7.27 -11.15
N PRO A 192 8.98 -6.30 -11.83
CA PRO A 192 10.41 -6.37 -12.16
C PRO A 192 11.26 -6.55 -10.89
N PRO A 193 12.39 -7.27 -10.96
CA PRO A 193 13.28 -7.47 -9.81
C PRO A 193 13.72 -6.17 -9.13
N GLN A 194 13.95 -5.11 -9.90
CA GLN A 194 14.27 -3.78 -9.38
C GLN A 194 13.12 -3.21 -8.53
N SER A 195 11.87 -3.35 -8.99
CA SER A 195 10.70 -2.92 -8.19
C SER A 195 10.58 -3.74 -6.91
N GLN A 196 10.76 -5.07 -6.97
CA GLN A 196 10.72 -5.94 -5.80
C GLN A 196 11.79 -5.56 -4.76
N SER A 197 13.01 -5.23 -5.22
CA SER A 197 14.10 -4.78 -4.35
C SER A 197 13.73 -3.49 -3.59
N LEU A 198 13.14 -2.51 -4.28
CA LEU A 198 12.67 -1.25 -3.68
C LEU A 198 11.55 -1.48 -2.64
N LEU A 199 10.72 -2.51 -2.85
CA LEU A 199 9.59 -2.84 -2.00
C LEU A 199 9.93 -3.73 -0.81
N SER A 200 11.12 -4.32 -0.76
CA SER A 200 11.50 -5.36 0.21
C SER A 200 11.24 -5.00 1.68
N LYS A 201 11.41 -3.72 2.04
CA LYS A 201 11.16 -3.21 3.40
C LYS A 201 9.67 -2.94 3.73
N TYR A 202 8.81 -2.96 2.71
CA TYR A 202 7.36 -2.69 2.88
C TYR A 202 6.50 -3.94 2.86
N VAL A 203 7.09 -5.09 2.54
CA VAL A 203 6.40 -6.39 2.51
C VAL A 203 6.07 -6.83 3.92
N VAL A 204 4.78 -7.10 4.19
CA VAL A 204 4.37 -7.69 5.46
C VAL A 204 4.75 -9.16 5.45
N ARG A 205 5.68 -9.54 6.34
CA ARG A 205 6.03 -10.94 6.57
C ARG A 205 4.98 -11.54 7.48
N SER A 206 4.27 -12.57 7.00
CA SER A 206 3.43 -13.39 7.87
C SER A 206 4.35 -14.09 8.88
N ALA A 207 4.06 -13.88 10.17
CA ALA A 207 4.67 -14.64 11.24
C ALA A 207 4.16 -16.08 11.21
#